data_4441425615dfef15942e558b7ec08bd2
#
_entry.id   4441425615dfef15942e558b7ec08bd2
#
_cell.length_a   1.000
_cell.length_b   1.000
_cell.length_c   1.000
_cell.angle_alpha   90.00
_cell.angle_beta   90.00
_cell.angle_gamma   90.00
#
_symmetry.space_group_name_H-M   'P 1'
#
loop_
_entity.id
_entity.type
_entity.pdbx_description
1 polymer ?
#
loop_
_entity_poly.entity_id
_entity_poly.type
_entity_poly.pdbx_seq_one_letter_code
_entity_poly.pdbx_strand_id
1 'polypeptide(L)'
;MSFPGEIILELRGLTAGYGGVAAVRDLDLAVAPGEVVALLGPNGAGKTTTLLAACGLVPALAGSVHFAGQPRSRQVERNARAGLVLVPDNRGVFHSLSVRDNVRLAARGGAADEVLDLFPELRRLLGRRCGLLSGGEQQMLALAKAMLTGPRVLLIDEMSLGLAPIAVQRMLPTIRDLADRRGVGVVLVEQHIGLALSIADRALVLHHGRVALTGTAAQLRGDPRAIERAYFGLSA
;
A
#
# COMPACT_ATOMS: atom_id res chain seq x y z
N MET A 1 14.41 13.37 10.74
CA MET A 1 15.16 12.81 9.60
C MET A 1 14.93 13.71 8.40
N SER A 2 15.98 14.30 7.79
CA SER A 2 15.85 15.04 6.52
C SER A 2 15.89 14.04 5.38
N PHE A 3 14.86 14.04 4.54
CA PHE A 3 14.82 13.23 3.33
C PHE A 3 15.39 14.09 2.18
N PRO A 4 16.40 13.62 1.44
CA PRO A 4 16.93 14.36 0.29
C PRO A 4 16.05 14.07 -0.93
N GLY A 5 15.00 14.86 -1.13
CA GLY A 5 14.14 14.74 -2.29
C GLY A 5 12.75 15.34 -2.07
N GLU A 6 11.98 15.47 -3.14
CA GLU A 6 10.57 15.83 -3.08
C GLU A 6 9.79 14.72 -2.35
N ILE A 7 9.07 15.05 -1.28
CA ILE A 7 8.22 14.09 -0.55
C ILE A 7 6.80 14.23 -1.07
N ILE A 8 6.21 13.12 -1.50
CA ILE A 8 4.84 13.10 -2.04
C ILE A 8 3.80 12.74 -0.97
N LEU A 9 4.14 11.88 -0.01
CA LEU A 9 3.32 11.57 1.16
C LEU A 9 4.16 11.67 2.42
N GLU A 10 3.64 12.36 3.44
CA GLU A 10 4.34 12.53 4.70
C GLU A 10 3.35 12.43 5.87
N LEU A 11 3.67 11.58 6.83
CA LEU A 11 3.03 11.45 8.12
C LEU A 11 4.02 11.98 9.17
N ARG A 12 3.59 12.97 9.97
CA ARG A 12 4.40 13.61 10.99
C ARG A 12 3.78 13.37 12.37
N GLY A 13 4.45 12.59 13.22
CA GLY A 13 4.01 12.28 14.57
C GLY A 13 2.59 11.70 14.60
N LEU A 14 2.21 10.93 13.56
CA LEU A 14 0.83 10.46 13.41
C LEU A 14 0.42 9.55 14.55
N THR A 15 -0.63 9.96 15.25
CA THR A 15 -1.36 9.12 16.19
C THR A 15 -2.77 8.92 15.67
N ALA A 16 -3.19 7.66 15.49
CA ALA A 16 -4.49 7.33 14.88
C ALA A 16 -5.06 6.06 15.50
N GLY A 17 -6.39 5.96 15.48
CA GLY A 17 -7.09 4.80 16.04
C GLY A 17 -8.60 4.95 16.02
N TYR A 18 -9.29 4.15 16.81
CA TYR A 18 -10.74 4.03 16.81
C TYR A 18 -11.31 4.36 18.19
N GLY A 19 -12.44 5.08 18.23
CA GLY A 19 -13.13 5.41 19.48
C GLY A 19 -12.24 6.13 20.52
N GLY A 20 -11.27 6.94 20.07
CA GLY A 20 -10.31 7.61 20.95
C GLY A 20 -9.15 6.73 21.42
N VAL A 21 -9.14 5.43 21.09
CA VAL A 21 -8.05 4.52 21.42
C VAL A 21 -7.04 4.49 20.29
N ALA A 22 -5.79 4.88 20.58
CA ALA A 22 -4.71 4.92 19.61
C ALA A 22 -4.20 3.51 19.29
N ALA A 23 -4.30 3.10 18.01
CA ALA A 23 -3.69 1.90 17.46
C ALA A 23 -2.28 2.18 16.91
N VAL A 24 -2.02 3.42 16.51
CA VAL A 24 -0.71 3.92 16.05
C VAL A 24 -0.37 5.17 16.87
N ARG A 25 0.89 5.31 17.24
CA ARG A 25 1.37 6.43 18.09
C ARG A 25 2.67 6.99 17.56
N ASP A 26 2.69 8.32 17.37
CA ASP A 26 3.89 9.08 17.08
C ASP A 26 4.69 8.50 15.90
N LEU A 27 3.97 8.23 14.79
CA LEU A 27 4.55 7.60 13.62
C LEU A 27 4.97 8.64 12.59
N ASP A 28 6.25 8.62 12.25
CA ASP A 28 6.82 9.37 11.13
C ASP A 28 7.04 8.43 9.94
N LEU A 29 6.50 8.82 8.79
CA LEU A 29 6.72 8.13 7.53
C LEU A 29 6.71 9.16 6.39
N ALA A 30 7.69 9.10 5.53
CA ALA A 30 7.72 9.90 4.30
C ALA A 30 7.85 8.96 3.10
N VAL A 31 7.34 9.34 1.95
CA VAL A 31 7.46 8.60 0.69
C VAL A 31 7.79 9.59 -0.41
N ALA A 32 8.86 9.34 -1.14
CA ALA A 32 9.23 10.09 -2.33
C ALA A 32 8.53 9.54 -3.59
N PRO A 33 8.40 10.32 -4.67
CA PRO A 33 8.02 9.78 -5.97
C PRO A 33 8.96 8.65 -6.40
N GLY A 34 8.40 7.53 -6.85
CA GLY A 34 9.17 6.37 -7.28
C GLY A 34 9.75 5.50 -6.15
N GLU A 35 9.49 5.85 -4.90
CA GLU A 35 9.96 5.09 -3.75
C GLU A 35 8.94 4.02 -3.34
N VAL A 36 9.43 2.83 -3.01
CA VAL A 36 8.64 1.76 -2.38
C VAL A 36 9.08 1.63 -0.92
N VAL A 37 8.18 1.94 -0.01
CA VAL A 37 8.37 1.82 1.45
C VAL A 37 7.55 0.64 1.96
N ALA A 38 8.20 -0.34 2.58
CA ALA A 38 7.51 -1.43 3.25
C ALA A 38 7.16 -1.06 4.69
N LEU A 39 5.94 -1.35 5.11
CA LEU A 39 5.48 -1.24 6.48
C LEU A 39 5.22 -2.64 7.02
N LEU A 40 6.13 -3.13 7.84
CA LEU A 40 6.19 -4.49 8.36
C LEU A 40 5.71 -4.52 9.81
N GLY A 41 5.34 -5.70 10.29
CA GLY A 41 4.99 -5.91 11.70
C GLY A 41 3.92 -7.00 11.88
N PRO A 42 3.74 -7.50 13.09
CA PRO A 42 2.75 -8.53 13.39
C PRO A 42 1.31 -8.01 13.20
N ASN A 43 0.34 -8.93 13.25
CA ASN A 43 -1.07 -8.58 13.27
C ASN A 43 -1.38 -7.70 14.49
N GLY A 44 -2.20 -6.67 14.27
CA GLY A 44 -2.52 -5.71 15.33
C GLY A 44 -1.44 -4.65 15.60
N ALA A 45 -0.31 -4.64 14.88
CA ALA A 45 0.74 -3.64 15.06
C ALA A 45 0.36 -2.21 14.62
N GLY A 46 -0.78 -2.03 13.93
CA GLY A 46 -1.27 -0.72 13.48
C GLY A 46 -1.03 -0.42 12.00
N LYS A 47 -0.54 -1.39 11.21
CA LYS A 47 -0.23 -1.23 9.78
C LYS A 47 -1.41 -0.71 8.96
N THR A 48 -2.52 -1.45 8.95
CA THR A 48 -3.77 -1.06 8.27
C THR A 48 -4.28 0.29 8.77
N THR A 49 -4.25 0.53 10.08
CA THR A 49 -4.68 1.81 10.67
C THR A 49 -3.84 2.97 10.15
N THR A 50 -2.52 2.76 9.96
CA THR A 50 -1.62 3.76 9.35
C THR A 50 -2.07 4.11 7.94
N LEU A 51 -2.35 3.12 7.08
CA LEU A 51 -2.83 3.36 5.70
C LEU A 51 -4.19 4.05 5.69
N LEU A 52 -5.13 3.59 6.52
CA LEU A 52 -6.46 4.19 6.62
C LEU A 52 -6.40 5.64 7.12
N ALA A 53 -5.53 5.94 8.07
CA ALA A 53 -5.30 7.29 8.54
C ALA A 53 -4.63 8.16 7.47
N ALA A 54 -3.67 7.63 6.71
CA ALA A 54 -3.06 8.33 5.60
C ALA A 54 -4.09 8.75 4.53
N CYS A 55 -5.05 7.87 4.19
CA CYS A 55 -6.14 8.18 3.27
C CYS A 55 -7.20 9.12 3.85
N GLY A 56 -7.36 9.17 5.17
CA GLY A 56 -8.42 9.91 5.86
C GLY A 56 -9.67 9.10 6.18
N LEU A 57 -9.61 7.79 6.05
CA LEU A 57 -10.68 6.87 6.45
C LEU A 57 -10.73 6.67 7.97
N VAL A 58 -9.59 6.84 8.64
CA VAL A 58 -9.49 6.89 10.11
C VAL A 58 -8.98 8.28 10.50
N PRO A 59 -9.59 8.95 11.50
CA PRO A 59 -9.15 10.27 11.92
C PRO A 59 -7.78 10.19 12.58
N ALA A 60 -6.92 11.20 12.34
CA ALA A 60 -5.75 11.44 13.15
C ALA A 60 -6.21 12.01 14.52
N LEU A 61 -5.73 11.39 15.60
CA LEU A 61 -5.92 11.86 16.97
C LEU A 61 -4.87 12.92 17.34
N ALA A 62 -3.66 12.79 16.75
CA ALA A 62 -2.58 13.77 16.84
C ALA A 62 -1.66 13.66 15.61
N GLY A 63 -0.79 14.64 15.43
CA GLY A 63 0.10 14.73 14.29
C GLY A 63 -0.59 15.22 13.02
N SER A 64 0.05 15.04 11.88
CA SER A 64 -0.48 15.52 10.59
C SER A 64 -0.11 14.59 9.44
N VAL A 65 -0.92 14.64 8.38
CA VAL A 65 -0.66 13.97 7.10
C VAL A 65 -0.62 15.02 6.00
N HIS A 66 0.44 14.99 5.21
CA HIS A 66 0.63 15.86 4.05
C HIS A 66 0.70 15.00 2.78
N PHE A 67 0.02 15.44 1.75
CA PHE A 67 0.04 14.81 0.43
C PHE A 67 0.33 15.86 -0.63
N ALA A 68 1.31 15.60 -1.49
CA ALA A 68 1.79 16.53 -2.51
C ALA A 68 2.13 17.92 -1.94
N GLY A 69 2.83 17.96 -0.81
CA GLY A 69 3.27 19.19 -0.14
C GLY A 69 2.18 19.97 0.60
N GLN A 70 0.93 19.49 0.60
CA GLN A 70 -0.20 20.16 1.24
C GLN A 70 -0.80 19.29 2.35
N PRO A 71 -1.41 19.89 3.39
CA PRO A 71 -2.19 19.12 4.35
C PRO A 71 -3.24 18.28 3.62
N ARG A 72 -3.30 16.99 3.93
CA ARG A 72 -4.27 16.07 3.35
C ARG A 72 -5.70 16.55 3.58
N SER A 73 -6.54 16.51 2.54
CA SER A 73 -7.95 16.87 2.65
C SER A 73 -8.68 15.98 3.67
N ARG A 74 -9.67 16.54 4.37
CA ARG A 74 -10.60 15.76 5.19
C ARG A 74 -11.57 14.92 4.35
N GLN A 75 -11.74 15.25 3.07
CA GLN A 75 -12.60 14.53 2.13
C GLN A 75 -11.79 13.44 1.44
N VAL A 76 -12.12 12.18 1.73
CA VAL A 76 -11.41 10.99 1.19
C VAL A 76 -11.45 10.99 -0.34
N GLU A 77 -12.59 11.37 -0.93
CA GLU A 77 -12.78 11.41 -2.38
C GLU A 77 -11.86 12.43 -3.05
N ARG A 78 -11.55 13.55 -2.39
CA ARG A 78 -10.57 14.53 -2.88
C ARG A 78 -9.16 13.95 -2.90
N ASN A 79 -8.78 13.24 -1.85
CA ASN A 79 -7.48 12.58 -1.76
C ASN A 79 -7.33 11.53 -2.87
N ALA A 80 -8.36 10.70 -3.06
CA ALA A 80 -8.38 9.68 -4.11
C ALA A 80 -8.32 10.30 -5.52
N ARG A 81 -9.06 11.40 -5.75
CA ARG A 81 -9.01 12.14 -7.03
C ARG A 81 -7.68 12.82 -7.27
N ALA A 82 -6.97 13.22 -6.23
CA ALA A 82 -5.65 13.81 -6.31
C ALA A 82 -4.53 12.76 -6.46
N GLY A 83 -4.87 11.46 -6.41
CA GLY A 83 -3.95 10.36 -6.66
C GLY A 83 -3.42 9.65 -5.41
N LEU A 84 -4.02 9.84 -4.22
CA LEU A 84 -3.74 9.05 -3.04
C LEU A 84 -4.70 7.85 -2.99
N VAL A 85 -4.25 6.69 -3.44
CA VAL A 85 -5.10 5.53 -3.71
C VAL A 85 -4.78 4.38 -2.77
N LEU A 86 -5.81 3.75 -2.22
CA LEU A 86 -5.70 2.58 -1.36
C LEU A 86 -6.19 1.32 -2.09
N VAL A 87 -5.39 0.28 -2.05
CA VAL A 87 -5.80 -1.10 -2.32
C VAL A 87 -5.97 -1.79 -0.97
N PRO A 88 -7.20 -2.00 -0.50
CA PRO A 88 -7.44 -2.60 0.81
C PRO A 88 -7.24 -4.12 0.78
N ASP A 89 -7.10 -4.75 1.95
CA ASP A 89 -6.97 -6.19 2.15
C ASP A 89 -8.14 -7.01 1.56
N ASN A 90 -9.35 -6.45 1.57
CA ASN A 90 -10.54 -7.04 0.95
C ASN A 90 -10.60 -6.83 -0.57
N ARG A 91 -9.53 -6.28 -1.18
CA ARG A 91 -9.34 -6.03 -2.62
C ARG A 91 -10.25 -4.98 -3.24
N GLY A 92 -11.34 -4.58 -2.59
CA GLY A 92 -12.29 -3.58 -3.09
C GLY A 92 -12.91 -3.90 -4.46
N VAL A 93 -13.08 -5.19 -4.82
CA VAL A 93 -13.72 -5.61 -6.07
C VAL A 93 -15.21 -5.85 -5.88
N PHE A 94 -16.00 -5.51 -6.89
CA PHE A 94 -17.45 -5.77 -6.89
C PHE A 94 -17.70 -7.20 -7.38
N HIS A 95 -17.92 -8.13 -6.46
CA HIS A 95 -18.02 -9.57 -6.73
C HIS A 95 -19.16 -9.95 -7.67
N SER A 96 -20.29 -9.22 -7.63
CA SER A 96 -21.47 -9.47 -8.49
C SER A 96 -21.27 -8.98 -9.92
N LEU A 97 -20.33 -8.08 -10.16
CA LEU A 97 -20.05 -7.50 -11.47
C LEU A 97 -18.99 -8.33 -12.22
N SER A 98 -18.95 -8.17 -13.55
CA SER A 98 -17.90 -8.73 -14.38
C SER A 98 -16.56 -7.98 -14.17
N VAL A 99 -15.45 -8.59 -14.59
CA VAL A 99 -14.14 -7.93 -14.64
C VAL A 99 -14.24 -6.66 -15.49
N ARG A 100 -14.89 -6.72 -16.65
CA ARG A 100 -15.10 -5.58 -17.55
C ARG A 100 -15.80 -4.43 -16.84
N ASP A 101 -16.86 -4.71 -16.08
CA ASP A 101 -17.63 -3.67 -15.40
C ASP A 101 -16.83 -3.07 -14.24
N ASN A 102 -16.07 -3.89 -13.49
CA ASN A 102 -15.15 -3.41 -12.48
C ASN A 102 -14.10 -2.46 -13.05
N VAL A 103 -13.52 -2.82 -14.21
CA VAL A 103 -12.55 -1.98 -14.93
C VAL A 103 -13.21 -0.68 -15.39
N ARG A 104 -14.39 -0.75 -16.01
CA ARG A 104 -15.14 0.44 -16.47
C ARG A 104 -15.47 1.42 -15.35
N LEU A 105 -15.88 0.93 -14.19
CA LEU A 105 -16.17 1.78 -13.02
C LEU A 105 -14.93 2.50 -12.49
N ALA A 106 -13.74 1.90 -12.62
CA ALA A 106 -12.48 2.50 -12.21
C ALA A 106 -11.91 3.45 -13.27
N ALA A 107 -12.12 3.12 -14.55
CA ALA A 107 -11.61 3.89 -15.67
C ALA A 107 -12.40 5.20 -15.84
N ARG A 108 -11.80 6.30 -15.46
CA ARG A 108 -12.35 7.65 -15.66
C ARG A 108 -12.16 8.15 -17.10
N GLY A 109 -12.58 7.34 -18.10
CA GLY A 109 -12.61 7.77 -19.49
C GLY A 109 -11.35 7.54 -20.33
N GLY A 110 -10.42 6.68 -19.93
CA GLY A 110 -9.23 6.36 -20.71
C GLY A 110 -8.44 5.20 -20.15
N ALA A 111 -7.39 4.78 -20.85
CA ALA A 111 -6.31 3.89 -20.38
C ALA A 111 -6.68 2.45 -19.92
N ALA A 112 -7.93 1.99 -20.11
CA ALA A 112 -8.32 0.63 -19.71
C ALA A 112 -7.45 -0.43 -20.43
N ASP A 113 -7.15 -0.22 -21.71
CA ASP A 113 -6.31 -1.14 -22.48
C ASP A 113 -4.86 -1.17 -22.01
N GLU A 114 -4.26 0.00 -21.70
CA GLU A 114 -2.89 0.07 -21.20
C GLU A 114 -2.72 -0.66 -19.87
N VAL A 115 -3.72 -0.57 -18.98
CA VAL A 115 -3.69 -1.27 -17.69
C VAL A 115 -3.91 -2.77 -17.90
N LEU A 116 -4.77 -3.17 -18.84
CA LEU A 116 -4.96 -4.57 -19.17
C LEU A 116 -3.73 -5.19 -19.86
N ASP A 117 -2.84 -4.39 -20.47
CA ASP A 117 -1.55 -4.86 -21.00
C ASP A 117 -0.56 -5.21 -19.88
N LEU A 118 -0.67 -4.58 -18.72
CA LEU A 118 0.11 -4.93 -17.52
C LEU A 118 -0.39 -6.20 -16.84
N PHE A 119 -1.65 -6.56 -17.06
CA PHE A 119 -2.29 -7.76 -16.53
C PHE A 119 -3.01 -8.54 -17.65
N PRO A 120 -2.28 -9.14 -18.59
CA PRO A 120 -2.87 -9.79 -19.77
C PRO A 120 -3.83 -10.93 -19.42
N GLU A 121 -3.67 -11.53 -18.23
CA GLU A 121 -4.59 -12.55 -17.72
C GLU A 121 -6.02 -12.00 -17.56
N LEU A 122 -6.17 -10.74 -17.16
CA LEU A 122 -7.49 -10.12 -16.99
C LEU A 122 -8.23 -9.95 -18.33
N ARG A 123 -7.52 -9.82 -19.47
CA ARG A 123 -8.16 -9.74 -20.79
C ARG A 123 -9.01 -10.98 -21.10
N ARG A 124 -8.54 -12.17 -20.68
CA ARG A 124 -9.25 -13.44 -20.89
C ARG A 124 -10.45 -13.60 -19.95
N LEU A 125 -10.50 -12.81 -18.88
CA LEU A 125 -11.49 -12.89 -17.81
C LEU A 125 -12.54 -11.79 -17.88
N LEU A 126 -12.51 -10.88 -18.86
CA LEU A 126 -13.35 -9.70 -18.95
C LEU A 126 -14.85 -9.97 -18.79
N GLY A 127 -15.35 -11.08 -19.29
CA GLY A 127 -16.76 -11.48 -19.17
C GLY A 127 -17.08 -12.23 -17.88
N ARG A 128 -16.09 -12.62 -17.08
CA ARG A 128 -16.29 -13.44 -15.87
C ARG A 128 -16.72 -12.58 -14.69
N ARG A 129 -17.65 -13.09 -13.88
CA ARG A 129 -18.03 -12.43 -12.60
C ARG A 129 -16.86 -12.50 -11.62
N CYS A 130 -16.59 -11.39 -10.93
CA CYS A 130 -15.43 -11.29 -10.03
C CYS A 130 -15.51 -12.24 -8.83
N GLY A 131 -16.70 -12.61 -8.38
CA GLY A 131 -16.87 -13.62 -7.33
C GLY A 131 -16.43 -15.04 -7.72
N LEU A 132 -16.22 -15.31 -9.03
CA LEU A 132 -15.73 -16.58 -9.56
C LEU A 132 -14.24 -16.57 -9.90
N LEU A 133 -13.55 -15.47 -9.63
CA LEU A 133 -12.12 -15.35 -9.80
C LEU A 133 -11.37 -15.99 -8.62
N SER A 134 -10.19 -16.52 -8.90
CA SER A 134 -9.24 -16.89 -7.85
C SER A 134 -8.79 -15.66 -7.06
N GLY A 135 -8.27 -15.86 -5.86
CA GLY A 135 -7.75 -14.77 -5.03
C GLY A 135 -6.69 -13.94 -5.76
N GLY A 136 -5.77 -14.58 -6.50
CA GLY A 136 -4.75 -13.87 -7.30
C GLY A 136 -5.34 -13.06 -8.45
N GLU A 137 -6.34 -13.57 -9.16
CA GLU A 137 -7.04 -12.83 -10.21
C GLU A 137 -7.81 -11.63 -9.65
N GLN A 138 -8.43 -11.77 -8.48
CA GLN A 138 -9.08 -10.66 -7.78
C GLN A 138 -8.07 -9.59 -7.35
N GLN A 139 -6.89 -10.00 -6.87
CA GLN A 139 -5.83 -9.09 -6.48
C GLN A 139 -5.24 -8.34 -7.68
N MET A 140 -5.00 -9.03 -8.80
CA MET A 140 -4.61 -8.39 -10.06
C MET A 140 -5.65 -7.36 -10.51
N LEU A 141 -6.95 -7.69 -10.40
CA LEU A 141 -8.02 -6.75 -10.73
C LEU A 141 -8.03 -5.55 -9.77
N ALA A 142 -7.79 -5.75 -8.48
CA ALA A 142 -7.70 -4.67 -7.50
C ALA A 142 -6.57 -3.69 -7.83
N LEU A 143 -5.37 -4.21 -8.16
CA LEU A 143 -4.24 -3.39 -8.61
C LEU A 143 -4.55 -2.69 -9.93
N ALA A 144 -5.10 -3.39 -10.92
CA ALA A 144 -5.50 -2.80 -12.19
C ALA A 144 -6.49 -1.63 -11.99
N LYS A 145 -7.50 -1.81 -11.15
CA LYS A 145 -8.45 -0.75 -10.79
C LYS A 145 -7.76 0.45 -10.15
N ALA A 146 -6.84 0.22 -9.22
CA ALA A 146 -6.09 1.29 -8.58
C ALA A 146 -5.26 2.08 -9.61
N MET A 147 -4.62 1.39 -10.54
CA MET A 147 -3.81 2.03 -11.60
C MET A 147 -4.65 2.87 -12.58
N LEU A 148 -5.87 2.45 -12.88
CA LEU A 148 -6.80 3.20 -13.73
C LEU A 148 -7.19 4.56 -13.16
N THR A 149 -7.02 4.77 -11.85
CA THR A 149 -7.29 6.06 -11.21
C THR A 149 -6.16 7.07 -11.37
N GLY A 150 -5.00 6.69 -11.93
CA GLY A 150 -3.84 7.55 -12.06
C GLY A 150 -3.18 7.87 -10.71
N PRO A 151 -2.73 6.86 -9.94
CA PRO A 151 -2.17 7.09 -8.61
C PRO A 151 -0.85 7.85 -8.69
N ARG A 152 -0.66 8.80 -7.76
CA ARG A 152 0.63 9.41 -7.41
C ARG A 152 1.26 8.70 -6.21
N VAL A 153 0.40 8.21 -5.30
CA VAL A 153 0.77 7.35 -4.18
C VAL A 153 -0.20 6.18 -4.13
N LEU A 154 0.35 4.98 -4.06
CA LEU A 154 -0.38 3.73 -3.93
C LEU A 154 -0.12 3.12 -2.56
N LEU A 155 -1.16 3.00 -1.77
CA LEU A 155 -1.14 2.33 -0.47
C LEU A 155 -1.72 0.93 -0.66
N ILE A 156 -0.94 -0.10 -0.32
CA ILE A 156 -1.35 -1.51 -0.54
C ILE A 156 -1.37 -2.22 0.80
N ASP A 157 -2.54 -2.73 1.19
CA ASP A 157 -2.72 -3.44 2.44
C ASP A 157 -2.75 -4.95 2.21
N GLU A 158 -1.78 -5.67 2.80
CA GLU A 158 -1.68 -7.13 2.86
C GLU A 158 -1.96 -7.84 1.52
N MET A 159 -1.22 -7.46 0.48
CA MET A 159 -1.41 -7.97 -0.88
C MET A 159 -1.30 -9.49 -0.97
N SER A 160 -0.46 -10.11 -0.14
CA SER A 160 -0.19 -11.55 -0.15
C SER A 160 -1.25 -12.39 0.59
N LEU A 161 -2.15 -11.75 1.34
CA LEU A 161 -3.10 -12.46 2.22
C LEU A 161 -4.01 -13.41 1.44
N GLY A 162 -3.93 -14.71 1.79
CA GLY A 162 -4.75 -15.75 1.18
C GLY A 162 -4.39 -16.06 -0.28
N LEU A 163 -3.19 -15.68 -0.74
CA LEU A 163 -2.71 -15.96 -2.08
C LEU A 163 -1.62 -17.05 -2.09
N ALA A 164 -1.58 -17.80 -3.19
CA ALA A 164 -0.44 -18.67 -3.46
C ALA A 164 0.82 -17.83 -3.71
N PRO A 165 2.00 -18.25 -3.20
CA PRO A 165 3.25 -17.48 -3.35
C PRO A 165 3.58 -17.10 -4.78
N ILE A 166 3.30 -17.97 -5.74
CA ILE A 166 3.53 -17.72 -7.18
C ILE A 166 2.68 -16.55 -7.71
N ALA A 167 1.46 -16.37 -7.22
CA ALA A 167 0.61 -15.25 -7.62
C ALA A 167 1.17 -13.93 -7.11
N VAL A 168 1.67 -13.90 -5.87
CA VAL A 168 2.30 -12.72 -5.28
C VAL A 168 3.57 -12.35 -6.05
N GLN A 169 4.45 -13.32 -6.31
CA GLN A 169 5.70 -13.11 -7.04
C GLN A 169 5.49 -12.51 -8.44
N ARG A 170 4.37 -12.81 -9.09
CA ARG A 170 4.03 -12.22 -10.40
C ARG A 170 3.61 -10.76 -10.31
N MET A 171 3.03 -10.32 -9.20
CA MET A 171 2.55 -8.95 -9.01
C MET A 171 3.62 -7.98 -8.51
N LEU A 172 4.62 -8.47 -7.76
CA LEU A 172 5.68 -7.63 -7.20
C LEU A 172 6.46 -6.84 -8.28
N PRO A 173 6.88 -7.43 -9.42
CA PRO A 173 7.54 -6.67 -10.48
C PRO A 173 6.68 -5.54 -11.04
N THR A 174 5.36 -5.76 -11.19
CA THR A 174 4.45 -4.73 -11.66
C THR A 174 4.39 -3.53 -10.70
N ILE A 175 4.40 -3.78 -9.39
CA ILE A 175 4.43 -2.71 -8.38
C ILE A 175 5.76 -1.95 -8.46
N ARG A 176 6.89 -2.65 -8.60
CA ARG A 176 8.21 -2.02 -8.75
C ARG A 176 8.27 -1.18 -10.03
N ASP A 177 7.79 -1.70 -11.15
CA ASP A 177 7.72 -0.98 -12.43
C ASP A 177 6.87 0.30 -12.35
N LEU A 178 5.77 0.29 -11.58
CA LEU A 178 4.97 1.49 -11.32
C LEU A 178 5.79 2.57 -10.63
N ALA A 179 6.55 2.20 -9.62
CA ALA A 179 7.42 3.14 -8.93
C ALA A 179 8.53 3.63 -9.88
N ASP A 180 9.29 2.73 -10.51
CA ASP A 180 10.45 3.06 -11.31
C ASP A 180 10.12 3.88 -12.57
N ARG A 181 9.07 3.48 -13.31
CA ARG A 181 8.76 4.05 -14.62
C ARG A 181 7.73 5.18 -14.58
N ARG A 182 6.81 5.15 -13.61
CA ARG A 182 5.73 6.15 -13.51
C ARG A 182 5.89 7.09 -12.32
N GLY A 183 6.94 6.93 -11.52
CA GLY A 183 7.21 7.78 -10.36
C GLY A 183 6.15 7.65 -9.26
N VAL A 184 5.42 6.55 -9.19
CA VAL A 184 4.40 6.34 -8.16
C VAL A 184 5.09 6.01 -6.83
N GLY A 185 4.82 6.81 -5.78
CA GLY A 185 5.23 6.45 -4.42
C GLY A 185 4.38 5.28 -3.91
N VAL A 186 4.98 4.28 -3.29
CA VAL A 186 4.27 3.09 -2.82
C VAL A 186 4.50 2.88 -1.32
N VAL A 187 3.44 2.64 -0.56
CA VAL A 187 3.52 2.06 0.79
C VAL A 187 2.93 0.67 0.74
N LEU A 188 3.76 -0.33 0.97
CA LEU A 188 3.38 -1.73 0.95
C LEU A 188 3.33 -2.30 2.36
N VAL A 189 2.13 -2.61 2.84
CA VAL A 189 1.94 -3.34 4.10
C VAL A 189 2.00 -4.83 3.81
N GLU A 190 2.88 -5.53 4.50
CA GLU A 190 3.07 -6.97 4.36
C GLU A 190 3.47 -7.63 5.68
N GLN A 191 3.09 -8.91 5.81
CA GLN A 191 3.57 -9.79 6.88
C GLN A 191 4.77 -10.62 6.44
N HIS A 192 4.85 -10.93 5.14
CA HIS A 192 5.96 -11.68 4.55
C HIS A 192 7.15 -10.76 4.27
N ILE A 193 8.04 -10.63 5.27
CA ILE A 193 9.21 -9.74 5.27
C ILE A 193 10.04 -9.90 3.99
N GLY A 194 10.37 -11.15 3.61
CA GLY A 194 11.18 -11.42 2.42
C GLY A 194 10.56 -10.91 1.12
N LEU A 195 9.24 -11.05 0.97
CA LEU A 195 8.50 -10.54 -0.19
C LEU A 195 8.53 -9.01 -0.24
N ALA A 196 8.21 -8.36 0.87
CA ALA A 196 8.21 -6.90 0.94
C ALA A 196 9.59 -6.32 0.65
N LEU A 197 10.64 -6.85 1.29
CA LEU A 197 12.01 -6.37 1.11
C LEU A 197 12.57 -6.68 -0.29
N SER A 198 11.98 -7.59 -1.06
CA SER A 198 12.45 -7.89 -2.42
C SER A 198 12.23 -6.73 -3.40
N ILE A 199 11.23 -5.87 -3.14
CA ILE A 199 10.90 -4.73 -4.01
C ILE A 199 10.99 -3.37 -3.31
N ALA A 200 11.12 -3.34 -1.98
CA ALA A 200 11.19 -2.09 -1.22
C ALA A 200 12.58 -1.45 -1.30
N ASP A 201 12.62 -0.12 -1.27
CA ASP A 201 13.83 0.67 -1.09
C ASP A 201 14.24 0.72 0.39
N ARG A 202 13.25 0.86 1.28
CA ARG A 202 13.41 0.81 2.73
C ARG A 202 12.16 0.26 3.41
N ALA A 203 12.30 -0.05 4.69
CA ALA A 203 11.17 -0.51 5.48
C ALA A 203 11.15 0.08 6.89
N LEU A 204 9.94 0.13 7.44
CA LEU A 204 9.65 0.38 8.85
C LEU A 204 9.04 -0.88 9.44
N VAL A 205 9.48 -1.28 10.63
CA VAL A 205 8.87 -2.35 11.40
C VAL A 205 8.06 -1.73 12.52
N LEU A 206 6.75 -1.99 12.52
CA LEU A 206 5.83 -1.57 13.57
C LEU A 206 5.70 -2.65 14.63
N HIS A 207 5.75 -2.25 15.90
CA HIS A 207 5.42 -3.08 17.05
C HIS A 207 4.57 -2.28 18.05
N HIS A 208 3.40 -2.81 18.42
CA HIS A 208 2.46 -2.14 19.34
C HIS A 208 2.16 -0.67 18.98
N GLY A 209 1.97 -0.39 17.72
CA GLY A 209 1.60 0.94 17.21
C GLY A 209 2.75 1.94 17.15
N ARG A 210 4.00 1.53 17.34
CA ARG A 210 5.19 2.38 17.24
C ARG A 210 6.19 1.81 16.24
N VAL A 211 7.02 2.69 15.68
CA VAL A 211 8.15 2.25 14.85
C VAL A 211 9.23 1.68 15.76
N ALA A 212 9.51 0.38 15.63
CA ALA A 212 10.54 -0.33 16.38
C ALA A 212 11.88 -0.37 15.64
N LEU A 213 11.86 -0.37 14.29
CA LEU A 213 13.06 -0.41 13.47
C LEU A 213 12.77 0.31 12.14
N THR A 214 13.78 0.97 11.60
CA THR A 214 13.76 1.52 10.23
C THR A 214 15.12 1.29 9.59
N GLY A 215 15.14 1.09 8.27
CA GLY A 215 16.38 0.91 7.52
C GLY A 215 16.13 0.73 6.04
N THR A 216 17.18 0.82 5.24
CA THR A 216 17.11 0.45 3.83
C THR A 216 16.83 -1.06 3.70
N ALA A 217 16.18 -1.46 2.61
CA ALA A 217 15.92 -2.88 2.38
C ALA A 217 17.20 -3.71 2.32
N ALA A 218 18.30 -3.14 1.83
CA ALA A 218 19.61 -3.79 1.81
C ALA A 218 20.16 -4.03 3.23
N GLN A 219 20.11 -3.01 4.10
CA GLN A 219 20.53 -3.14 5.50
C GLN A 219 19.70 -4.19 6.24
N LEU A 220 18.37 -4.14 6.08
CA LEU A 220 17.47 -5.05 6.76
C LEU A 220 17.62 -6.50 6.27
N ARG A 221 17.84 -6.73 4.98
CA ARG A 221 18.20 -8.08 4.47
C ARG A 221 19.50 -8.61 5.02
N GLY A 222 20.46 -7.71 5.32
CA GLY A 222 21.75 -8.07 5.93
C GLY A 222 21.68 -8.40 7.41
N ASP A 223 20.62 -7.98 8.13
CA ASP A 223 20.42 -8.28 9.56
C ASP A 223 19.00 -8.80 9.86
N PRO A 224 18.67 -10.04 9.51
CA PRO A 224 17.39 -10.66 9.80
C PRO A 224 17.06 -10.69 11.30
N ARG A 225 18.09 -10.79 12.16
CA ARG A 225 17.91 -10.82 13.63
C ARG A 225 17.42 -9.49 14.18
N ALA A 226 17.86 -8.36 13.61
CA ALA A 226 17.33 -7.05 14.00
C ALA A 226 15.84 -6.92 13.66
N ILE A 227 15.43 -7.42 12.49
CA ILE A 227 14.03 -7.45 12.11
C ILE A 227 13.22 -8.34 13.05
N GLU A 228 13.71 -9.53 13.35
CA GLU A 228 13.05 -10.49 14.26
C GLU A 228 12.85 -9.87 15.64
N ARG A 229 13.90 -9.26 16.22
CA ARG A 229 13.79 -8.54 17.51
C ARG A 229 12.74 -7.44 17.46
N ALA A 230 12.78 -6.60 16.44
CA ALA A 230 11.80 -5.51 16.27
C ALA A 230 10.38 -6.02 16.08
N TYR A 231 10.23 -7.13 15.33
CA TYR A 231 8.93 -7.75 15.02
C TYR A 231 8.26 -8.35 16.27
N PHE A 232 9.06 -8.99 17.15
CA PHE A 232 8.56 -9.63 18.38
C PHE A 232 8.73 -8.76 19.64
N GLY A 233 9.29 -7.56 19.52
CA GLY A 233 9.52 -6.66 20.66
C GLY A 233 10.55 -7.21 21.66
N LEU A 234 11.51 -7.99 21.18
CA LEU A 234 12.56 -8.54 22.01
C LEU A 234 13.63 -7.46 22.27
N SER A 235 13.94 -7.23 23.56
CA SER A 235 15.04 -6.35 23.95
C SER A 235 16.38 -6.89 23.47
N ALA A 236 17.32 -5.98 23.17
CA ALA A 236 18.70 -6.33 22.82
C ALA A 236 19.45 -6.99 23.95
#